data_2b2962ad5638a3802d913a00a9a3ccd8
#
_entry.id   2b2962ad5638a3802d913a00a9a3ccd8
#
_cell.length_a   1.000
_cell.length_b   1.000
_cell.length_c   1.000
_cell.angle_alpha   90.00
_cell.angle_beta   90.00
_cell.angle_gamma   90.00
#
_symmetry.space_group_name_H-M   'P 1'
#
loop_
_entity.id
_entity.type
_entity.pdbx_description
1 polymer ?
#
loop_
_entity_poly.entity_id
_entity_poly.type
_entity_poly.pdbx_seq_one_letter_code
_entity_poly.pdbx_strand_id
1 'polypeptide(L)' 'MKNRSYYDKLYEPYPEVVTLPQFREMLGGIGDSTARKLMRGNHVQHFCIRHTYLIPKEHVIDYVLSSHYAKYRKKLNVQV' A
#
# COMPACT_ATOMS: atom_id res chain seq x y z
N MET A 1 -15.10 11.10 5.67
CA MET A 1 -13.66 10.99 5.84
C MET A 1 -13.22 9.53 5.87
N LYS A 2 -12.19 9.18 5.10
CA LYS A 2 -11.70 7.81 5.05
C LYS A 2 -10.88 7.51 6.31
N ASN A 3 -11.26 6.48 7.03
CA ASN A 3 -10.57 6.08 8.25
C ASN A 3 -10.21 4.59 8.19
N ARG A 4 -9.64 4.06 9.27
CA ARG A 4 -9.21 2.66 9.31
C ARG A 4 -10.37 1.70 9.03
N SER A 5 -11.56 1.96 9.57
CA SER A 5 -12.73 1.11 9.32
C SER A 5 -13.10 1.06 7.84
N TYR A 6 -13.00 2.20 7.16
CA TYR A 6 -13.25 2.28 5.71
C TYR A 6 -12.28 1.37 4.95
N TYR A 7 -10.99 1.45 5.29
CA TYR A 7 -9.98 0.65 4.58
C TYR A 7 -10.03 -0.82 4.98
N ASP A 8 -10.39 -1.13 6.22
CA ASP A 8 -10.59 -2.52 6.65
C ASP A 8 -11.65 -3.19 5.78
N LYS A 9 -12.75 -2.48 5.51
CA LYS A 9 -13.81 -2.99 4.63
C LYS A 9 -13.37 -3.06 3.19
N LEU A 10 -12.73 -2.01 2.70
CA LEU A 10 -12.29 -1.92 1.30
C LEU A 10 -11.32 -3.03 0.96
N TYR A 11 -10.42 -3.36 1.89
CA TYR A 11 -9.37 -4.35 1.67
C TYR A 11 -9.70 -5.73 2.22
N GLU A 12 -10.94 -5.93 2.67
CA GLU A 12 -11.39 -7.21 3.22
C GLU A 12 -11.11 -8.40 2.30
N PRO A 13 -11.33 -8.30 0.97
CA PRO A 13 -11.05 -9.43 0.06
C PRO A 13 -9.57 -9.81 -0.06
N TYR A 14 -8.67 -8.94 0.40
CA TYR A 14 -7.24 -9.21 0.31
C TYR A 14 -6.77 -10.03 1.50
N PRO A 15 -5.73 -10.89 1.32
CA PRO A 15 -5.19 -11.68 2.44
C PRO A 15 -4.49 -10.78 3.46
N GLU A 16 -4.23 -11.36 4.64
CA GLU A 16 -3.54 -10.63 5.72
C GLU A 16 -2.16 -10.12 5.33
N VAL A 17 -1.48 -10.86 4.44
CA VAL A 17 -0.19 -10.44 3.88
C VAL A 17 -0.35 -10.43 2.37
N VAL A 18 -0.05 -9.29 1.76
CA VAL A 18 -0.23 -9.12 0.32
C VAL A 18 1.12 -9.08 -0.39
N THR A 19 1.09 -9.43 -1.68
CA THR A 19 2.26 -9.34 -2.55
C THR A 19 2.37 -7.94 -3.15
N LEU A 20 3.48 -7.65 -3.83
CA LEU A 20 3.66 -6.35 -4.47
C LEU A 20 2.55 -6.06 -5.51
N PRO A 21 2.19 -7.00 -6.41
CA PRO A 21 1.08 -6.75 -7.33
C PRO A 21 -0.24 -6.43 -6.63
N GLN A 22 -0.54 -7.12 -5.53
CA GLN A 22 -1.74 -6.85 -4.75
C GLN A 22 -1.67 -5.47 -4.10
N PHE A 23 -0.51 -5.10 -3.57
CA PHE A 23 -0.28 -3.77 -3.00
C PHE A 23 -0.54 -2.67 -4.04
N ARG A 24 -0.06 -2.89 -5.27
CA ARG A 24 -0.30 -1.95 -6.37
C ARG A 24 -1.79 -1.75 -6.64
N GLU A 25 -2.55 -2.86 -6.66
CA GLU A 25 -4.00 -2.81 -6.85
C GLU A 25 -4.69 -2.06 -5.71
N MET A 26 -4.27 -2.33 -4.47
CA MET A 26 -4.86 -1.71 -3.29
C MET A 26 -4.71 -0.20 -3.31
N LEU A 27 -3.67 0.31 -3.97
CA LEU A 27 -3.43 1.75 -4.12
C LEU A 27 -3.98 2.31 -5.43
N GLY A 28 -4.88 1.57 -6.10
CA GLY A 28 -5.52 2.06 -7.30
C GLY A 28 -4.77 1.79 -8.59
N GLY A 29 -3.83 0.86 -8.58
CA GLY A 29 -3.11 0.46 -9.78
C GLY A 29 -1.84 1.27 -10.03
N ILE A 30 -1.09 1.59 -8.99
CA ILE A 30 0.19 2.31 -9.16
C ILE A 30 1.18 1.44 -9.90
N GLY A 31 2.17 2.08 -10.54
CA GLY A 31 3.17 1.37 -11.32
C GLY A 31 4.12 0.55 -10.46
N ASP A 32 4.74 -0.46 -11.08
CA ASP A 32 5.67 -1.35 -10.38
C ASP A 32 6.88 -0.58 -9.82
N SER A 33 7.48 0.30 -10.61
CA SER A 33 8.65 1.06 -10.15
C SER A 33 8.28 1.99 -9.00
N THR A 34 7.08 2.55 -9.01
CA THR A 34 6.60 3.40 -7.92
C THR A 34 6.43 2.60 -6.63
N ALA A 35 5.80 1.42 -6.73
CA ALA A 35 5.61 0.55 -5.58
C ALA A 35 6.96 0.13 -4.99
N ARG A 36 7.93 -0.20 -5.84
CA ARG A 36 9.27 -0.58 -5.38
C ARG A 36 9.99 0.58 -4.70
N LYS A 37 9.79 1.80 -5.16
CA LYS A 37 10.34 2.98 -4.51
C LYS A 37 9.79 3.16 -3.10
N LEU A 38 8.51 2.91 -2.93
CA LEU A 38 7.88 2.98 -1.60
C LEU A 38 8.47 1.94 -0.66
N MET A 39 8.75 0.74 -1.18
CA MET A 39 9.38 -0.31 -0.38
C MET A 39 10.82 0.07 0.00
N ARG A 40 11.62 0.50 -0.98
CA ARG A 40 13.02 0.87 -0.73
C ARG A 40 13.16 2.06 0.20
N GLY A 41 12.20 2.98 0.17
CA GLY A 41 12.20 4.14 1.06
C GLY A 41 11.63 3.84 2.44
N ASN A 42 11.22 2.61 2.70
CA ASN A 42 10.63 2.18 3.97
C ASN A 42 9.40 3.00 4.36
N HIS A 43 8.63 3.44 3.36
CA HIS A 43 7.40 4.17 3.61
C HIS A 43 6.28 3.25 4.07
N VAL A 44 6.38 1.97 3.73
CA VAL A 44 5.43 0.94 4.14
C VAL A 44 6.22 -0.20 4.75
N GLN A 45 5.85 -0.63 5.94
CA GLN A 45 6.52 -1.77 6.56
C GLN A 45 6.24 -3.03 5.75
N HIS A 46 7.29 -3.79 5.50
CA HIS A 46 7.21 -4.97 4.64
C HIS A 46 8.33 -5.94 4.98
N PHE A 47 8.22 -7.15 4.42
CA PHE A 47 9.28 -8.15 4.47
C PHE A 47 9.78 -8.39 3.04
N CYS A 48 11.05 -8.70 2.91
CA CYS A 48 11.61 -9.09 1.62
C CYS A 48 12.25 -10.46 1.78
N ILE A 49 11.66 -11.46 1.13
CA ILE A 49 12.14 -12.84 1.21
C ILE A 49 12.41 -13.30 -0.22
N ARG A 50 13.68 -13.66 -0.51
CA ARG A 50 14.09 -14.12 -1.84
C ARG A 50 13.65 -13.17 -2.94
N HIS A 51 13.88 -11.87 -2.71
CA HIS A 51 13.54 -10.79 -3.66
C HIS A 51 12.02 -10.59 -3.84
N THR A 52 11.22 -11.22 -2.99
CA THR A 52 9.76 -11.06 -3.02
C THR A 52 9.32 -10.16 -1.87
N TYR A 53 8.62 -9.10 -2.19
CA TYR A 53 8.06 -8.20 -1.17
C TYR A 53 6.75 -8.79 -0.64
N LEU A 54 6.66 -8.87 0.69
CA LEU A 54 5.45 -9.31 1.40
C LEU A 54 5.04 -8.20 2.34
N ILE A 55 3.85 -7.69 2.18
CA ILE A 55 3.39 -6.51 2.93
C ILE A 55 2.18 -6.89 3.77
N PRO A 56 2.28 -6.84 5.11
CA PRO A 56 1.10 -7.05 5.95
C PRO A 56 0.03 -6.01 5.61
N LYS A 57 -1.19 -6.48 5.47
CA LYS A 57 -2.32 -5.62 5.07
C LYS A 57 -2.52 -4.45 6.04
N GLU A 58 -2.33 -4.67 7.33
CA GLU A 58 -2.47 -3.60 8.33
C GLU A 58 -1.47 -2.47 8.07
N HIS A 59 -0.28 -2.79 7.57
CA HIS A 59 0.72 -1.76 7.27
C HIS A 59 0.38 -0.99 5.99
N VAL A 60 -0.32 -1.63 5.05
CA VAL A 60 -0.85 -0.92 3.89
C VAL A 60 -1.88 0.12 4.36
N ILE A 61 -2.75 -0.27 5.28
CA ILE A 61 -3.75 0.63 5.84
C ILE A 61 -3.07 1.78 6.59
N ASP A 62 -2.05 1.46 7.39
CA ASP A 62 -1.28 2.50 8.08
C ASP A 62 -0.71 3.52 7.09
N TYR A 63 -0.19 3.02 5.97
CA TYR A 63 0.39 3.89 4.96
C TYR A 63 -0.65 4.81 4.30
N VAL A 64 -1.80 4.26 3.90
CA VAL A 64 -2.82 5.07 3.21
C VAL A 64 -3.46 6.09 4.16
N LEU A 65 -3.29 5.92 5.46
CA LEU A 65 -3.73 6.90 6.45
C LEU A 65 -2.62 7.89 6.82
N SER A 66 -1.42 7.73 6.26
CA SER A 66 -0.28 8.56 6.61
C SER A 66 -0.26 9.88 5.84
N SER A 67 0.47 10.86 6.39
CA SER A 67 0.64 12.16 5.73
C SER A 67 1.46 12.05 4.46
N HIS A 68 2.39 11.09 4.41
CA HIS A 68 3.18 10.85 3.20
C HIS A 68 2.28 10.48 2.03
N TYR A 69 1.35 9.55 2.26
CA TYR A 69 0.40 9.15 1.22
C TYR A 69 -0.49 10.31 0.81
N ALA A 70 -0.94 11.12 1.77
CA ALA A 70 -1.80 12.26 1.48
C ALA A 70 -1.12 13.24 0.52
N LYS A 71 0.18 13.46 0.68
CA LYS A 71 0.96 14.33 -0.21
C LYS A 71 1.29 13.64 -1.54
N TYR A 72 1.63 12.37 -1.50
CA TYR A 72 2.08 11.61 -2.66
C TYR A 72 0.93 11.22 -3.57
N ARG A 73 -0.27 11.16 -3.03
CA ARG A 73 -1.48 10.75 -3.74
C ARG A 73 -1.68 11.50 -5.05
N LYS A 74 -1.43 12.81 -5.05
CA LYS A 74 -1.58 13.63 -6.25
C LYS A 74 -0.58 13.24 -7.33
N LYS A 75 0.66 12.94 -6.94
CA LYS A 75 1.70 12.52 -7.88
C LYS A 75 1.42 11.14 -8.45
N LEU A 76 0.83 10.26 -7.65
CA LEU A 76 0.50 8.90 -8.07
C LEU A 76 -0.77 8.84 -8.89
N ASN A 77 -1.56 9.90 -8.90
CA ASN A 77 -2.85 9.96 -9.59
C ASN A 77 -3.78 8.82 -9.14
N VAL A 78 -3.74 8.47 -7.85
CA VAL A 78 -4.59 7.42 -7.29
C VAL A 78 -5.78 8.03 -6.57
N GLN A 79 -6.88 7.27 -6.51
CA GLN A 79 -8.14 7.73 -5.95
C GLN A 79 -8.60 6.89 -4.76
N VAL A 80 -7.68 6.26 -4.08
CA VAL A 80 -7.99 5.42 -2.92
C VAL A 80 -7.93 6.19 -1.61
#